data_843411f283a6fa7a1ffebad3a1dfd07d
#
_entry.id   843411f283a6fa7a1ffebad3a1dfd07d
#
_cell.length_a   1.000
_cell.length_b   1.000
_cell.length_c   1.000
_cell.angle_alpha   90.00
_cell.angle_beta   90.00
_cell.angle_gamma   90.00
#
_symmetry.space_group_name_H-M   'P 1'
#
loop_
_entity.id
_entity.type
_entity.pdbx_description
1 polymer ?
#
loop_
_entity_poly.entity_id
_entity_poly.type
_entity_poly.pdbx_seq_one_letter_code
_entity_poly.pdbx_strand_id
1 'polypeptide(L)'
;MIRVTNLKDYYTPISVSGNIVKIAFDYKPFYDTDEDGNKVESNVGTWAEHVFRNKPSLSQIKDFILTEINKRTDELILSGFMWKGVPVWLSMENQLNYKAAYDLAVQTNGQVLPTFKFGTTESPVYHKFESLEDLKDFYISAMSYITDTLATGWQEKDKIDWTVYEILLE
;
A
#
# COMPACT_ATOMS: atom_id res chain seq x y z
N MET A 1 -5.45 9.44 13.03
CA MET A 1 -4.42 8.36 13.05
C MET A 1 -3.05 9.00 13.05
N ILE A 2 -2.12 8.48 13.82
CA ILE A 2 -0.70 8.86 13.82
C ILE A 2 0.16 7.61 13.62
N ARG A 3 1.35 7.78 13.02
CA ARG A 3 2.36 6.71 12.95
C ARG A 3 3.39 6.94 14.05
N VAL A 4 3.67 5.88 14.80
CA VAL A 4 4.60 5.89 15.95
C VAL A 4 5.79 5.00 15.62
N THR A 5 6.99 5.46 15.99
CA THR A 5 8.21 4.64 15.97
C THR A 5 8.75 4.60 17.39
N ASN A 6 8.88 3.41 17.96
CA ASN A 6 9.33 3.22 19.34
C ASN A 6 9.86 1.79 19.57
N LEU A 7 10.31 1.49 20.79
CA LEU A 7 10.64 0.14 21.21
C LEU A 7 9.42 -0.77 21.13
N LYS A 8 9.63 -2.02 20.72
CA LYS A 8 8.58 -3.05 20.56
C LYS A 8 7.74 -3.23 21.82
N ASP A 9 8.35 -3.11 22.99
CA ASP A 9 7.68 -3.28 24.29
C ASP A 9 6.59 -2.23 24.56
N TYR A 10 6.60 -1.10 23.83
CA TYR A 10 5.54 -0.09 23.90
C TYR A 10 4.38 -0.34 22.93
N TYR A 11 4.50 -1.35 22.05
CA TYR A 11 3.39 -1.74 21.20
C TYR A 11 2.32 -2.45 22.01
N THR A 12 1.16 -1.81 22.16
CA THR A 12 -0.01 -2.37 22.83
C THR A 12 -1.20 -2.26 21.90
N PRO A 13 -1.74 -3.40 21.39
CA PRO A 13 -2.83 -3.39 20.41
C PRO A 13 -4.05 -2.58 20.83
N ILE A 14 -4.39 -2.61 22.12
CA ILE A 14 -5.49 -1.83 22.67
C ILE A 14 -5.19 -1.39 24.11
N SER A 15 -5.55 -0.17 24.46
CA SER A 15 -5.56 0.33 25.82
C SER A 15 -6.82 1.14 26.10
N VAL A 16 -7.38 1.00 27.31
CA VAL A 16 -8.64 1.63 27.72
C VAL A 16 -8.40 2.49 28.96
N SER A 17 -8.88 3.72 28.91
CA SER A 17 -8.86 4.66 30.04
C SER A 17 -10.20 5.40 30.12
N GLY A 18 -11.09 4.91 30.97
CA GLY A 18 -12.48 5.37 31.02
C GLY A 18 -13.18 5.13 29.69
N ASN A 19 -13.72 6.16 29.07
CA ASN A 19 -14.37 6.08 27.76
C ASN A 19 -13.40 6.21 26.58
N ILE A 20 -12.11 6.46 26.82
CA ILE A 20 -11.10 6.62 25.79
C ILE A 20 -10.50 5.25 25.48
N VAL A 21 -10.51 4.86 24.22
CA VAL A 21 -9.89 3.64 23.72
C VAL A 21 -8.83 4.01 22.68
N LYS A 22 -7.57 3.64 22.94
CA LYS A 22 -6.49 3.75 21.98
C LYS A 22 -6.24 2.38 21.39
N ILE A 23 -6.19 2.29 20.06
CA ILE A 23 -5.77 1.09 19.33
C ILE A 23 -4.44 1.33 18.62
N ALA A 24 -3.64 0.26 18.53
CA ALA A 24 -2.42 0.20 17.73
C ALA A 24 -2.51 -0.99 16.79
N PHE A 25 -2.10 -0.81 15.54
CA PHE A 25 -2.17 -1.84 14.49
C PHE A 25 -1.09 -1.61 13.43
N ASP A 26 -0.95 -2.55 12.49
CA ASP A 26 0.03 -2.47 11.41
C ASP A 26 1.47 -2.32 11.97
N TYR A 27 1.82 -3.19 12.94
CA TYR A 27 3.17 -3.25 13.47
C TYR A 27 4.15 -3.74 12.40
N LYS A 28 5.24 -2.98 12.21
CA LYS A 28 6.34 -3.32 11.31
C LYS A 28 7.65 -3.22 12.07
N PRO A 29 8.38 -4.35 12.26
CA PRO A 29 9.69 -4.32 12.89
C PRO A 29 10.72 -3.62 12.00
N PHE A 30 11.69 -2.98 12.61
CA PHE A 30 12.96 -2.68 11.96
C PHE A 30 13.88 -3.90 12.05
N TYR A 31 14.89 -3.90 11.19
CA TYR A 31 15.88 -4.96 11.17
C TYR A 31 17.27 -4.35 11.21
N ASP A 32 18.11 -4.94 12.03
CA ASP A 32 19.53 -4.64 12.13
C ASP A 32 20.34 -5.75 11.46
N THR A 33 21.66 -5.55 11.34
CA THR A 33 22.57 -6.58 10.87
C THR A 33 23.46 -7.00 12.05
N ASP A 34 23.51 -8.29 12.37
CA ASP A 34 24.39 -8.81 13.42
C ASP A 34 25.87 -8.84 12.99
N GLU A 35 26.76 -9.26 13.90
CA GLU A 35 28.20 -9.31 13.66
C GLU A 35 28.58 -10.30 12.53
N ASP A 36 27.71 -11.29 12.26
CA ASP A 36 27.89 -12.29 11.21
C ASP A 36 27.27 -11.86 9.87
N GLY A 37 26.66 -10.67 9.80
CA GLY A 37 26.03 -10.12 8.60
C GLY A 37 24.59 -10.59 8.37
N ASN A 38 23.97 -11.29 9.33
CA ASN A 38 22.58 -11.76 9.21
C ASN A 38 21.60 -10.64 9.60
N LYS A 39 20.44 -10.65 8.94
CA LYS A 39 19.34 -9.73 9.25
C LYS A 39 18.61 -10.20 10.49
N VAL A 40 18.63 -9.43 11.56
CA VAL A 40 17.96 -9.70 12.83
C VAL A 40 16.89 -8.66 13.12
N GLU A 41 15.76 -9.07 13.73
CA GLU A 41 14.70 -8.14 14.12
C GLU A 41 15.21 -7.23 15.25
N SER A 42 15.11 -5.91 15.03
CA SER A 42 15.42 -4.90 16.04
C SER A 42 14.36 -4.88 17.14
N ASN A 43 14.72 -4.36 18.29
CA ASN A 43 13.76 -4.08 19.36
C ASN A 43 12.94 -2.79 19.10
N VAL A 44 13.11 -2.15 17.94
CA VAL A 44 12.37 -0.98 17.47
C VAL A 44 11.42 -1.40 16.36
N GLY A 45 10.22 -0.83 16.38
CA GLY A 45 9.23 -1.00 15.32
C GLY A 45 8.44 0.26 15.06
N THR A 46 7.61 0.21 14.06
CA THR A 46 6.65 1.28 13.74
C THR A 46 5.25 0.71 13.63
N TRP A 47 4.26 1.46 14.08
CA TRP A 47 2.84 1.08 14.02
C TRP A 47 1.95 2.30 13.87
N ALA A 48 0.69 2.09 13.50
CA ALA A 48 -0.33 3.12 13.47
C ALA A 48 -1.10 3.16 14.79
N GLU A 49 -1.45 4.34 15.29
CA GLU A 49 -2.31 4.53 16.45
C GLU A 49 -3.54 5.36 16.11
N HIS A 50 -4.67 4.99 16.72
CA HIS A 50 -5.90 5.77 16.69
C HIS A 50 -6.56 5.82 18.06
N VAL A 51 -7.20 6.96 18.36
CA VAL A 51 -7.88 7.19 19.64
C VAL A 51 -9.36 7.42 19.38
N PHE A 52 -10.20 6.53 19.94
CA PHE A 52 -11.62 6.73 20.06
C PHE A 52 -11.92 7.48 21.36
N ARG A 53 -12.68 8.57 21.28
CA ARG A 53 -13.06 9.38 22.45
C ARG A 53 -14.25 8.82 23.23
N ASN A 54 -14.98 7.87 22.61
CA ASN A 54 -16.02 7.08 23.24
C ASN A 54 -15.68 5.61 23.02
N LYS A 55 -16.05 4.73 23.98
CA LYS A 55 -15.80 3.27 23.88
C LYS A 55 -16.42 2.73 22.59
N PRO A 56 -15.62 2.28 21.61
CA PRO A 56 -16.14 1.72 20.36
C PRO A 56 -16.62 0.29 20.58
N SER A 57 -17.49 -0.20 19.69
CA SER A 57 -17.71 -1.64 19.55
C SER A 57 -16.55 -2.29 18.79
N LEU A 58 -16.40 -3.61 18.91
CA LEU A 58 -15.43 -4.36 18.10
C LEU A 58 -15.65 -4.16 16.60
N SER A 59 -16.90 -4.08 16.14
CA SER A 59 -17.21 -3.79 14.73
C SER A 59 -16.65 -2.46 14.29
N GLN A 60 -16.78 -1.41 15.10
CA GLN A 60 -16.23 -0.08 14.78
C GLN A 60 -14.70 -0.09 14.70
N ILE A 61 -14.02 -0.88 15.54
CA ILE A 61 -12.57 -1.06 15.46
C ILE A 61 -12.21 -1.78 14.17
N LYS A 62 -12.90 -2.88 13.85
CA LYS A 62 -12.70 -3.64 12.60
C LYS A 62 -12.88 -2.75 11.37
N ASP A 63 -13.99 -2.04 11.27
CA ASP A 63 -14.30 -1.15 10.15
C ASP A 63 -13.24 -0.07 9.98
N PHE A 64 -12.76 0.51 11.09
CA PHE A 64 -11.71 1.51 11.06
C PHE A 64 -10.40 0.94 10.51
N ILE A 65 -9.90 -0.17 11.07
CA ILE A 65 -8.62 -0.77 10.67
C ILE A 65 -8.68 -1.21 9.20
N LEU A 66 -9.76 -1.88 8.78
CA LEU A 66 -9.94 -2.33 7.40
C LEU A 66 -10.00 -1.15 6.41
N THR A 67 -10.66 -0.06 6.81
CA THR A 67 -10.71 1.17 5.99
C THR A 67 -9.33 1.79 5.80
N GLU A 68 -8.53 1.85 6.87
CA GLU A 68 -7.17 2.40 6.79
C GLU A 68 -6.24 1.53 5.93
N ILE A 69 -6.36 0.19 6.00
CA ILE A 69 -5.61 -0.72 5.12
C ILE A 69 -6.03 -0.51 3.66
N ASN A 70 -7.34 -0.42 3.38
CA ASN A 70 -7.83 -0.15 2.02
C ASN A 70 -7.28 1.17 1.48
N LYS A 71 -7.41 2.24 2.26
CA LYS A 71 -6.92 3.56 1.87
C LYS A 71 -5.42 3.54 1.54
N ARG A 72 -4.60 2.90 2.36
CA ARG A 72 -3.16 2.77 2.09
C ARG A 72 -2.89 1.94 0.83
N THR A 73 -3.64 0.85 0.62
CA THR A 73 -3.50 0.02 -0.59
C THR A 73 -3.84 0.84 -1.84
N ASP A 74 -4.92 1.61 -1.81
CA ASP A 74 -5.34 2.48 -2.91
C ASP A 74 -4.29 3.58 -3.18
N GLU A 75 -3.74 4.19 -2.13
CA GLU A 75 -2.67 5.19 -2.25
C GLU A 75 -1.39 4.60 -2.87
N LEU A 76 -1.01 3.38 -2.49
CA LEU A 76 0.13 2.67 -3.07
C LEU A 76 -0.11 2.36 -4.55
N ILE A 77 -1.29 1.86 -4.92
CA ILE A 77 -1.63 1.63 -6.33
C ILE A 77 -1.53 2.94 -7.10
N LEU A 78 -2.11 4.01 -6.56
CA LEU A 78 -2.23 5.29 -7.23
C LEU A 78 -0.87 5.92 -7.57
N SER A 79 0.10 5.86 -6.65
CA SER A 79 1.33 6.66 -6.71
C SER A 79 2.63 5.89 -6.47
N GLY A 80 2.56 4.59 -6.17
CA GLY A 80 3.74 3.80 -5.80
C GLY A 80 4.46 3.12 -6.96
N PHE A 81 3.87 3.07 -8.15
CA PHE A 81 4.46 2.37 -9.28
C PHE A 81 5.57 3.17 -9.95
N MET A 82 6.71 2.51 -10.15
CA MET A 82 7.86 3.05 -10.88
C MET A 82 8.13 2.19 -12.11
N TRP A 83 8.25 2.80 -13.29
CA TRP A 83 8.66 2.12 -14.50
C TRP A 83 9.90 2.77 -15.10
N LYS A 84 10.95 1.99 -15.30
CA LYS A 84 12.28 2.48 -15.75
C LYS A 84 12.79 3.69 -14.94
N GLY A 85 12.54 3.67 -13.61
CA GLY A 85 12.97 4.73 -12.70
C GLY A 85 12.12 6.01 -12.71
N VAL A 86 10.99 6.01 -13.46
CA VAL A 86 10.07 7.15 -13.54
C VAL A 86 8.76 6.80 -12.81
N PRO A 87 8.23 7.68 -11.93
CA PRO A 87 6.96 7.44 -11.29
C PRO A 87 5.81 7.48 -12.28
N VAL A 88 4.88 6.53 -12.15
CA VAL A 88 3.71 6.39 -13.00
C VAL A 88 2.45 6.48 -12.15
N TRP A 89 1.57 7.39 -12.49
CA TRP A 89 0.30 7.59 -11.81
C TRP A 89 -0.75 6.58 -12.30
N LEU A 90 -1.14 5.62 -11.45
CA LEU A 90 -2.08 4.56 -11.78
C LEU A 90 -3.51 4.87 -11.31
N SER A 91 -4.02 6.08 -11.61
CA SER A 91 -5.44 6.36 -11.41
C SER A 91 -6.31 5.42 -12.28
N MET A 92 -7.55 5.19 -11.89
CA MET A 92 -8.49 4.33 -12.64
C MET A 92 -8.62 4.80 -14.09
N GLU A 93 -8.65 6.11 -14.34
CA GLU A 93 -8.67 6.68 -15.68
C GLU A 93 -7.42 6.32 -16.48
N ASN A 94 -6.23 6.47 -15.86
CA ASN A 94 -4.98 6.11 -16.53
C ASN A 94 -4.88 4.60 -16.80
N GLN A 95 -5.31 3.75 -15.86
CA GLN A 95 -5.36 2.30 -16.07
C GLN A 95 -6.22 1.94 -17.27
N LEU A 96 -7.39 2.58 -17.41
CA LEU A 96 -8.26 2.38 -18.57
C LEU A 96 -7.62 2.86 -19.86
N ASN A 97 -6.97 4.04 -19.86
CA ASN A 97 -6.27 4.59 -21.02
C ASN A 97 -5.09 3.70 -21.43
N TYR A 98 -4.31 3.18 -20.46
CA TYR A 98 -3.20 2.26 -20.75
C TYR A 98 -3.71 0.95 -21.36
N LYS A 99 -4.82 0.42 -20.84
CA LYS A 99 -5.45 -0.77 -21.42
C LYS A 99 -5.94 -0.52 -22.83
N ALA A 100 -6.67 0.56 -23.07
CA ALA A 100 -7.21 0.87 -24.39
C ALA A 100 -6.08 1.08 -25.43
N ALA A 101 -5.01 1.76 -25.04
CA ALA A 101 -3.86 1.97 -25.93
C ALA A 101 -3.09 0.66 -26.21
N TYR A 102 -2.97 -0.22 -25.21
CA TYR A 102 -2.37 -1.54 -25.39
C TYR A 102 -3.22 -2.40 -26.33
N ASP A 103 -4.54 -2.47 -26.13
CA ASP A 103 -5.46 -3.21 -26.99
C ASP A 103 -5.40 -2.73 -28.45
N LEU A 104 -5.35 -1.40 -28.67
CA LEU A 104 -5.21 -0.80 -30.01
C LEU A 104 -3.87 -1.16 -30.65
N ALA A 105 -2.78 -1.11 -29.89
CA ALA A 105 -1.46 -1.47 -30.38
C ALA A 105 -1.39 -2.95 -30.79
N VAL A 106 -2.01 -3.85 -30.01
CA VAL A 106 -2.10 -5.29 -30.35
C VAL A 106 -2.91 -5.48 -31.62
N GLN A 107 -4.09 -4.85 -31.74
CA GLN A 107 -4.97 -4.97 -32.92
C GLN A 107 -4.31 -4.45 -34.21
N THR A 108 -3.42 -3.48 -34.09
CA THR A 108 -2.70 -2.88 -35.23
C THR A 108 -1.30 -3.47 -35.43
N ASN A 109 -0.95 -4.56 -34.73
CA ASN A 109 0.39 -5.17 -34.77
C ASN A 109 1.52 -4.14 -34.56
N GLY A 110 1.32 -3.20 -33.63
CA GLY A 110 2.29 -2.18 -33.27
C GLY A 110 2.38 -0.98 -34.25
N GLN A 111 1.47 -0.87 -35.21
CA GLN A 111 1.45 0.28 -36.14
C GLN A 111 0.98 1.58 -35.45
N VAL A 112 0.13 1.46 -34.43
CA VAL A 112 -0.36 2.59 -33.63
C VAL A 112 0.15 2.42 -32.20
N LEU A 113 1.09 3.28 -31.81
CA LEU A 113 1.72 3.28 -30.49
C LEU A 113 1.46 4.60 -29.77
N PRO A 114 1.19 4.59 -28.45
CA PRO A 114 0.88 5.78 -27.70
C PRO A 114 2.12 6.57 -27.30
N THR A 115 1.88 7.81 -26.89
CA THR A 115 2.78 8.57 -26.01
C THR A 115 2.10 8.79 -24.69
N PHE A 116 2.71 8.38 -23.56
CA PHE A 116 2.16 8.66 -22.24
C PHE A 116 2.98 9.72 -21.51
N LYS A 117 2.32 10.42 -20.61
CA LYS A 117 2.94 11.35 -19.68
C LYS A 117 3.12 10.64 -18.34
N PHE A 118 4.37 10.51 -17.92
CA PHE A 118 4.81 10.00 -16.62
C PHE A 118 5.47 11.11 -15.79
N GLY A 119 6.03 10.74 -14.65
CA GLY A 119 6.73 11.68 -13.78
C GLY A 119 5.78 12.43 -12.86
N THR A 120 6.26 13.54 -12.34
CA THR A 120 5.51 14.43 -11.44
C THR A 120 5.01 15.67 -12.19
N THR A 121 4.22 16.49 -11.50
CA THR A 121 3.76 17.79 -12.05
C THR A 121 4.95 18.71 -12.35
N GLU A 122 5.98 18.66 -11.47
CA GLU A 122 7.18 19.51 -11.57
C GLU A 122 8.20 18.95 -12.56
N SER A 123 8.19 17.63 -12.78
CA SER A 123 9.15 16.92 -13.64
C SER A 123 8.43 15.90 -14.53
N PRO A 124 7.64 16.35 -15.51
CA PRO A 124 6.93 15.48 -16.43
C PRO A 124 7.88 14.82 -17.44
N VAL A 125 7.64 13.54 -17.71
CA VAL A 125 8.36 12.74 -18.71
C VAL A 125 7.36 12.23 -19.74
N TYR A 126 7.56 12.62 -21.01
CA TYR A 126 6.76 12.10 -22.12
C TYR A 126 7.47 10.92 -22.75
N HIS A 127 6.93 9.73 -22.53
CA HIS A 127 7.47 8.49 -23.09
C HIS A 127 6.68 8.11 -24.35
N LYS A 128 7.34 8.17 -25.50
CA LYS A 128 6.83 7.64 -26.76
C LYS A 128 7.25 6.19 -26.89
N PHE A 129 6.28 5.29 -26.98
CA PHE A 129 6.57 3.88 -27.23
C PHE A 129 6.98 3.67 -28.69
N GLU A 130 8.06 2.93 -28.91
CA GLU A 130 8.62 2.70 -30.23
C GLU A 130 8.36 1.27 -30.75
N SER A 131 7.90 0.38 -29.87
CA SER A 131 7.55 -0.99 -30.20
C SER A 131 6.38 -1.52 -29.38
N LEU A 132 5.67 -2.52 -29.92
CA LEU A 132 4.64 -3.24 -29.16
C LEU A 132 5.24 -3.95 -27.93
N GLU A 133 6.47 -4.44 -28.02
CA GLU A 133 7.14 -5.12 -26.90
C GLU A 133 7.43 -4.15 -25.74
N ASP A 134 7.88 -2.94 -26.01
CA ASP A 134 8.11 -1.90 -25.01
C ASP A 134 6.79 -1.50 -24.30
N LEU A 135 5.71 -1.34 -25.07
CA LEU A 135 4.38 -1.06 -24.51
C LEU A 135 3.84 -2.23 -23.70
N LYS A 136 4.08 -3.45 -24.15
CA LYS A 136 3.69 -4.68 -23.43
C LYS A 136 4.43 -4.82 -22.10
N ASP A 137 5.74 -4.56 -22.06
CA ASP A 137 6.55 -4.56 -20.85
C ASP A 137 5.98 -3.55 -19.82
N PHE A 138 5.70 -2.33 -20.25
CA PHE A 138 5.05 -1.34 -19.41
C PHE A 138 3.70 -1.82 -18.87
N TYR A 139 2.81 -2.27 -19.77
CA TYR A 139 1.45 -2.64 -19.40
C TYR A 139 1.41 -3.82 -18.43
N ILE A 140 2.19 -4.88 -18.71
CA ILE A 140 2.28 -6.05 -17.84
C ILE A 140 2.86 -5.64 -16.47
N SER A 141 3.93 -4.86 -16.44
CA SER A 141 4.55 -4.38 -15.19
C SER A 141 3.57 -3.58 -14.34
N ALA A 142 2.79 -2.69 -14.96
CA ALA A 142 1.78 -1.90 -14.26
C ALA A 142 0.64 -2.78 -13.70
N MET A 143 0.14 -3.75 -14.49
CA MET A 143 -0.93 -4.65 -14.04
C MET A 143 -0.46 -5.61 -12.96
N SER A 144 0.76 -6.14 -13.05
CA SER A 144 1.36 -6.98 -12.00
C SER A 144 1.50 -6.20 -10.70
N TYR A 145 2.02 -4.96 -10.77
CA TYR A 145 2.14 -4.10 -9.58
C TYR A 145 0.79 -3.89 -8.88
N ILE A 146 -0.29 -3.60 -9.63
CA ILE A 146 -1.64 -3.43 -9.07
C ILE A 146 -2.09 -4.73 -8.38
N THR A 147 -1.95 -5.86 -9.05
CA THR A 147 -2.38 -7.17 -8.53
C THR A 147 -1.62 -7.56 -7.27
N ASP A 148 -0.31 -7.37 -7.25
CA ASP A 148 0.55 -7.69 -6.11
C ASP A 148 0.27 -6.78 -4.91
N THR A 149 0.01 -5.50 -5.17
CA THR A 149 -0.36 -4.52 -4.13
C THR A 149 -1.72 -4.87 -3.50
N LEU A 150 -2.72 -5.24 -4.31
CA LEU A 150 -4.01 -5.72 -3.82
C LEU A 150 -3.85 -7.01 -2.99
N ALA A 151 -3.11 -7.98 -3.50
CA ALA A 151 -2.87 -9.25 -2.81
C ALA A 151 -2.17 -9.01 -1.45
N THR A 152 -1.21 -8.10 -1.38
CA THR A 152 -0.56 -7.69 -0.13
C THR A 152 -1.56 -7.09 0.86
N GLY A 153 -2.43 -6.19 0.41
CA GLY A 153 -3.48 -5.60 1.26
C GLY A 153 -4.47 -6.64 1.79
N TRP A 154 -4.85 -7.64 1.00
CA TRP A 154 -5.71 -8.74 1.46
C TRP A 154 -5.00 -9.60 2.50
N GLN A 155 -3.75 -10.00 2.27
CA GLN A 155 -2.97 -10.77 3.23
C GLN A 155 -2.75 -10.04 4.56
N GLU A 156 -2.58 -8.72 4.52
CA GLU A 156 -2.49 -7.92 5.75
C GLU A 156 -3.79 -8.00 6.56
N LYS A 157 -4.95 -7.92 5.92
CA LYS A 157 -6.26 -8.04 6.60
C LYS A 157 -6.48 -9.43 7.19
N ASP A 158 -6.11 -10.48 6.45
CA ASP A 158 -6.30 -11.88 6.86
C ASP A 158 -5.41 -12.25 8.06
N LYS A 159 -4.29 -11.55 8.27
CA LYS A 159 -3.35 -11.79 9.38
C LYS A 159 -3.74 -11.09 10.68
N ILE A 160 -4.80 -10.25 10.68
CA ILE A 160 -5.18 -9.51 11.89
C ILE A 160 -5.77 -10.46 12.92
N ASP A 161 -5.15 -10.54 14.09
CA ASP A 161 -5.75 -11.20 15.25
C ASP A 161 -6.74 -10.25 15.92
N TRP A 162 -8.03 -10.49 15.66
CA TRP A 162 -9.09 -9.66 16.22
C TRP A 162 -9.32 -9.89 17.71
N THR A 163 -8.89 -11.01 18.27
CA THR A 163 -9.10 -11.35 19.68
C THR A 163 -8.37 -10.38 20.61
N VAL A 164 -7.26 -9.81 20.16
CA VAL A 164 -6.51 -8.82 20.95
C VAL A 164 -7.30 -7.53 21.21
N TYR A 165 -8.36 -7.26 20.41
CA TYR A 165 -9.24 -6.10 20.56
C TYR A 165 -10.52 -6.41 21.37
N GLU A 166 -10.84 -7.69 21.57
CA GLU A 166 -12.04 -8.12 22.33
C GLU A 166 -11.83 -7.98 23.84
N ILE A 167 -10.66 -8.36 24.34
CA ILE A 167 -10.33 -8.59 25.76
C ILE A 167 -10.60 -7.36 26.67
N LEU A 168 -10.56 -6.14 26.14
CA LEU A 168 -10.71 -4.91 26.93
C LEU A 168 -12.00 -4.18 26.59
N LEU A 169 -12.88 -4.73 25.77
CA LEU A 169 -14.16 -4.11 25.41
C LEU A 169 -15.34 -4.66 26.25
N GLU A 170 -15.15 -5.78 26.95
CA GLU A 170 -16.10 -6.31 27.95
C GLU A 170 -15.97 -5.52 29.25
#